data_476d33facf7d22bff081992a35362e14
#
_entry.id   476d33facf7d22bff081992a35362e14
#
_cell.length_a   1.000
_cell.length_b   1.000
_cell.length_c   1.000
_cell.angle_alpha   90.00
_cell.angle_beta   90.00
_cell.angle_gamma   90.00
#
_symmetry.space_group_name_H-M   'P 1'
#
loop_
_entity.id
_entity.type
_entity.pdbx_description
1 polymer ?
#
loop_
_entity_poly.entity_id
_entity_poly.type
_entity_poly.pdbx_seq_one_letter_code
_entity_poly.pdbx_strand_id
1 'polypeptide(L)'
;LNLPSILVSGGPMLPGYAADGKHADLISVFEAVGGYKAGKLSAEELQQMEERACPGCGSCAGMFTANSMNCLAETIGVALPGNGTIPAVYSARLRLAKYSGMRVMELLRQNIRPLDIVTRKSVENAITVDMALGCSTNTVLHLPAIFGEANLDINLDIFDAVSRKTPNLCHLSPAGKHYMIDLDNAGGIRAVMNELARGGLIHTDCLTVTGKTVGENIKDAKILNTDVIHTLENPYSRDGGISILRGNIAPKGAVVKKAAVAPEMLCRD
;
A
#
# COMPACT_ATOMS: atom_id res chain seq x y z
N LEU A 1 10.66 16.61 15.11
CA LEU A 1 10.26 17.97 15.55
C LEU A 1 8.90 17.97 16.26
N ASN A 2 8.05 16.98 16.04
CA ASN A 2 6.69 16.88 16.60
C ASN A 2 5.84 18.17 16.41
N LEU A 3 5.89 18.73 15.22
CA LEU A 3 5.07 19.90 14.84
C LEU A 3 3.82 19.44 14.07
N PRO A 4 2.67 20.13 14.21
CA PRO A 4 1.49 19.85 13.42
C PRO A 4 1.82 19.79 11.93
N SER A 5 1.55 18.65 11.29
CA SER A 5 1.93 18.37 9.91
C SER A 5 0.98 17.38 9.24
N ILE A 6 0.94 17.40 7.92
CA ILE A 6 0.19 16.44 7.08
C ILE A 6 1.11 15.97 5.97
N LEU A 7 1.13 14.67 5.74
CA LEU A 7 1.80 14.08 4.59
C LEU A 7 0.87 14.13 3.38
N VAL A 8 1.40 14.63 2.25
CA VAL A 8 0.67 14.68 0.97
C VAL A 8 1.51 13.98 -0.09
N SER A 9 0.97 12.90 -0.64
CA SER A 9 1.58 12.17 -1.75
C SER A 9 1.26 12.82 -3.08
N GLY A 10 2.18 12.68 -4.06
CA GLY A 10 1.92 13.03 -5.45
C GLY A 10 0.89 12.11 -6.14
N GLY A 11 0.68 10.92 -5.61
CA GLY A 11 -0.23 9.91 -6.12
C GLY A 11 0.39 8.94 -7.13
N PRO A 12 -0.26 7.77 -7.37
CA PRO A 12 0.16 6.81 -8.37
C PRO A 12 -0.05 7.31 -9.80
N MET A 13 0.78 6.86 -10.73
CA MET A 13 0.50 7.03 -12.16
C MET A 13 -0.59 6.05 -12.60
N LEU A 14 -1.20 6.32 -13.75
CA LEU A 14 -2.03 5.34 -14.45
C LEU A 14 -1.14 4.29 -15.12
N PRO A 15 -1.59 3.03 -15.26
CA PRO A 15 -0.87 2.04 -16.05
C PRO A 15 -0.83 2.46 -17.52
N GLY A 16 0.24 2.06 -18.20
CA GLY A 16 0.36 2.18 -19.65
C GLY A 16 -0.34 1.04 -20.39
N TYR A 17 -0.09 0.98 -21.70
CA TYR A 17 -0.61 -0.06 -22.57
C TYR A 17 0.50 -0.59 -23.49
N ALA A 18 0.67 -1.90 -23.50
CA ALA A 18 1.50 -2.59 -24.50
C ALA A 18 0.88 -2.50 -25.90
N ALA A 19 1.62 -2.90 -26.90
CA ALA A 19 1.15 -2.88 -28.30
C ALA A 19 -0.07 -3.78 -28.54
N ASP A 20 -0.23 -4.83 -27.75
CA ASP A 20 -1.37 -5.76 -27.79
C ASP A 20 -2.62 -5.25 -27.03
N GLY A 21 -2.57 -4.02 -26.51
CA GLY A 21 -3.66 -3.39 -25.78
C GLY A 21 -3.79 -3.80 -24.32
N LYS A 22 -2.93 -4.68 -23.82
CA LYS A 22 -2.90 -5.02 -22.40
C LYS A 22 -2.24 -3.92 -21.58
N HIS A 23 -2.64 -3.81 -20.32
CA HIS A 23 -1.98 -2.91 -19.40
C HIS A 23 -0.49 -3.27 -19.23
N ALA A 24 0.34 -2.24 -19.16
CA ALA A 24 1.78 -2.34 -18.95
C ALA A 24 2.21 -1.40 -17.82
N ASP A 25 3.24 -1.81 -17.10
CA ASP A 25 3.86 -1.05 -16.02
C ASP A 25 5.37 -1.28 -15.98
N LEU A 26 6.03 -0.86 -14.90
CA LEU A 26 7.47 -1.03 -14.72
C LEU A 26 7.92 -2.50 -14.80
N ILE A 27 7.13 -3.45 -14.33
CA ILE A 27 7.44 -4.89 -14.42
C ILE A 27 7.46 -5.33 -15.87
N SER A 28 6.50 -4.87 -16.68
CA SER A 28 6.45 -5.19 -18.11
C SER A 28 7.72 -4.75 -18.84
N VAL A 29 8.31 -3.61 -18.46
CA VAL A 29 9.60 -3.15 -19.01
C VAL A 29 10.73 -4.10 -18.60
N PHE A 30 10.81 -4.52 -17.33
CA PHE A 30 11.84 -5.45 -16.89
C PHE A 30 11.73 -6.80 -17.59
N GLU A 31 10.52 -7.31 -17.77
CA GLU A 31 10.26 -8.55 -18.54
C GLU A 31 10.64 -8.38 -20.01
N ALA A 32 10.32 -7.21 -20.61
CA ALA A 32 10.71 -6.92 -22.00
C ALA A 32 12.23 -6.85 -22.19
N VAL A 33 12.98 -6.25 -21.26
CA VAL A 33 14.45 -6.26 -21.25
C VAL A 33 14.99 -7.70 -21.19
N GLY A 34 14.41 -8.53 -20.32
CA GLY A 34 14.77 -9.96 -20.25
C GLY A 34 14.43 -10.71 -21.53
N GLY A 35 13.26 -10.46 -22.10
CA GLY A 35 12.80 -11.02 -23.38
C GLY A 35 13.71 -10.64 -24.55
N TYR A 36 14.10 -9.37 -24.64
CA TYR A 36 15.06 -8.89 -25.64
C TYR A 36 16.42 -9.58 -25.53
N LYS A 37 16.99 -9.65 -24.33
CA LYS A 37 18.24 -10.36 -24.08
C LYS A 37 18.18 -11.86 -24.43
N ALA A 38 17.02 -12.46 -24.26
CA ALA A 38 16.76 -13.86 -24.60
C ALA A 38 16.43 -14.07 -26.10
N GLY A 39 16.45 -13.01 -26.94
CA GLY A 39 16.12 -13.07 -28.38
C GLY A 39 14.63 -13.32 -28.64
N LYS A 40 13.74 -13.09 -27.68
CA LYS A 40 12.29 -13.28 -27.82
C LYS A 40 11.55 -12.02 -28.26
N LEU A 41 12.17 -10.85 -28.11
CA LEU A 41 11.66 -9.56 -28.53
C LEU A 41 12.69 -8.85 -29.40
N SER A 42 12.21 -8.06 -30.36
CA SER A 42 13.05 -7.15 -31.16
C SER A 42 13.40 -5.89 -30.40
N ALA A 43 14.34 -5.09 -30.90
CA ALA A 43 14.68 -3.79 -30.32
C ALA A 43 13.52 -2.80 -30.41
N GLU A 44 12.76 -2.86 -31.50
CA GLU A 44 11.58 -2.01 -31.70
C GLU A 44 10.46 -2.33 -30.70
N GLU A 45 10.23 -3.62 -30.41
CA GLU A 45 9.23 -4.04 -29.40
C GLU A 45 9.63 -3.61 -28.00
N LEU A 46 10.92 -3.72 -27.65
CA LEU A 46 11.44 -3.22 -26.37
C LEU A 46 11.25 -1.71 -26.26
N GLN A 47 11.65 -0.94 -27.30
CA GLN A 47 11.48 0.50 -27.31
C GLN A 47 10.00 0.92 -27.16
N GLN A 48 9.09 0.26 -27.86
CA GLN A 48 7.65 0.52 -27.72
C GLN A 48 7.16 0.28 -26.29
N MET A 49 7.68 -0.74 -25.60
CA MET A 49 7.34 -1.01 -24.21
C MET A 49 7.86 0.10 -23.28
N GLU A 50 9.10 0.53 -23.44
CA GLU A 50 9.72 1.62 -22.68
C GLU A 50 8.96 2.94 -22.83
N GLU A 51 8.49 3.26 -24.03
CA GLU A 51 7.75 4.49 -24.31
C GLU A 51 6.33 4.49 -23.73
N ARG A 52 5.70 3.32 -23.54
CA ARG A 52 4.25 3.21 -23.23
C ARG A 52 3.93 2.73 -21.82
N ALA A 53 4.84 2.00 -21.17
CA ALA A 53 4.55 1.35 -19.89
C ALA A 53 4.34 2.34 -18.73
N CYS A 54 5.03 3.49 -18.75
CA CYS A 54 4.97 4.52 -17.71
C CYS A 54 4.53 5.87 -18.32
N PRO A 55 3.26 6.03 -18.71
CA PRO A 55 2.82 7.10 -19.61
C PRO A 55 2.65 8.48 -18.96
N GLY A 56 2.77 8.59 -17.64
CA GLY A 56 2.42 9.83 -16.95
C GLY A 56 3.24 10.12 -15.69
N CYS A 57 2.88 11.19 -15.01
CA CYS A 57 3.45 11.55 -13.72
C CYS A 57 2.84 10.70 -12.59
N GLY A 58 3.59 10.58 -11.50
CA GLY A 58 3.20 9.85 -10.31
C GLY A 58 4.22 8.79 -9.90
N SER A 59 3.94 8.09 -8.81
CA SER A 59 4.63 6.86 -8.44
C SER A 59 4.19 5.70 -9.35
N CYS A 60 4.77 4.50 -9.18
CA CYS A 60 4.41 3.35 -10.01
C CYS A 60 2.90 3.09 -10.05
N ALA A 61 2.39 2.50 -11.14
CA ALA A 61 0.96 2.16 -11.25
C ALA A 61 0.54 1.01 -10.32
N GLY A 62 1.47 0.13 -9.91
CA GLY A 62 1.23 -1.02 -9.03
C GLY A 62 1.58 -0.75 -7.56
N MET A 63 1.44 -1.79 -6.72
CA MET A 63 1.73 -1.77 -5.28
C MET A 63 3.23 -2.02 -5.03
N PHE A 64 4.02 -1.01 -5.39
CA PHE A 64 5.45 -0.93 -5.09
C PHE A 64 5.69 -0.05 -3.86
N THR A 65 6.95 0.25 -3.56
CA THR A 65 7.34 0.91 -2.30
C THR A 65 6.63 2.24 -2.07
N ALA A 66 6.62 3.14 -3.06
CA ALA A 66 6.02 4.46 -2.90
C ALA A 66 4.51 4.36 -2.61
N ASN A 67 3.77 3.57 -3.38
CA ASN A 67 2.34 3.40 -3.17
C ASN A 67 2.03 2.68 -1.86
N SER A 68 2.84 1.68 -1.47
CA SER A 68 2.74 1.05 -0.16
C SER A 68 2.81 2.08 0.96
N MET A 69 3.85 2.92 0.96
CA MET A 69 4.02 3.94 2.00
C MET A 69 2.96 5.03 1.94
N ASN A 70 2.46 5.40 0.75
CA ASN A 70 1.35 6.34 0.59
C ASN A 70 0.04 5.81 1.23
N CYS A 71 -0.25 4.52 1.03
CA CYS A 71 -1.39 3.85 1.65
C CYS A 71 -1.22 3.72 3.17
N LEU A 72 -0.02 3.38 3.63
CA LEU A 72 0.27 3.24 5.05
C LEU A 72 0.28 4.59 5.78
N ALA A 73 0.70 5.68 5.15
CA ALA A 73 0.58 7.03 5.70
C ALA A 73 -0.89 7.42 5.95
N GLU A 74 -1.80 7.04 5.04
CA GLU A 74 -3.24 7.19 5.23
C GLU A 74 -3.74 6.32 6.40
N THR A 75 -3.29 5.08 6.47
CA THR A 75 -3.66 4.11 7.52
C THR A 75 -3.19 4.54 8.91
N ILE A 76 -1.94 5.01 9.03
CA ILE A 76 -1.39 5.57 10.28
C ILE A 76 -2.22 6.76 10.74
N GLY A 77 -2.81 7.50 9.80
CA GLY A 77 -3.60 8.69 10.05
C GLY A 77 -2.84 10.00 9.87
N VAL A 78 -1.60 9.99 9.32
CA VAL A 78 -0.78 11.20 9.07
C VAL A 78 -1.06 11.84 7.70
N ALA A 79 -1.91 11.22 6.89
CA ALA A 79 -2.38 11.72 5.61
C ALA A 79 -3.91 11.72 5.55
N LEU A 80 -4.50 12.56 4.70
CA LEU A 80 -5.94 12.58 4.48
C LEU A 80 -6.41 11.33 3.70
N PRO A 81 -7.66 10.88 3.91
CA PRO A 81 -8.26 9.81 3.11
C PRO A 81 -8.17 10.06 1.62
N GLY A 82 -7.79 9.02 0.86
CA GLY A 82 -7.52 9.09 -0.58
C GLY A 82 -6.06 9.43 -0.92
N ASN A 83 -5.22 9.72 0.07
CA ASN A 83 -3.80 10.00 -0.16
C ASN A 83 -3.08 8.83 -0.83
N GLY A 84 -3.43 7.60 -0.47
CA GLY A 84 -2.76 6.41 -0.98
C GLY A 84 -3.10 6.05 -2.43
N THR A 85 -4.32 6.35 -2.89
CA THR A 85 -4.87 5.72 -4.11
C THR A 85 -5.26 6.67 -5.22
N ILE A 86 -5.66 7.92 -4.94
CA ILE A 86 -6.07 8.88 -5.97
C ILE A 86 -4.92 9.10 -6.97
N PRO A 87 -5.12 8.87 -8.29
CA PRO A 87 -4.08 9.06 -9.30
C PRO A 87 -3.53 10.50 -9.35
N ALA A 88 -2.23 10.60 -9.67
CA ALA A 88 -1.52 11.88 -9.74
C ALA A 88 -2.14 12.88 -10.72
N VAL A 89 -2.64 12.38 -11.86
CA VAL A 89 -3.21 13.19 -12.94
C VAL A 89 -4.67 13.61 -12.70
N TYR A 90 -5.32 13.10 -11.62
CA TYR A 90 -6.72 13.41 -11.35
C TYR A 90 -6.88 14.78 -10.65
N SER A 91 -7.90 15.53 -11.04
CA SER A 91 -8.27 16.78 -10.35
C SER A 91 -8.57 16.57 -8.86
N ALA A 92 -8.99 15.36 -8.47
CA ALA A 92 -9.17 14.97 -7.07
C ALA A 92 -7.86 15.07 -6.28
N ARG A 93 -6.71 14.77 -6.89
CA ARG A 93 -5.38 14.91 -6.27
C ARG A 93 -5.07 16.35 -5.92
N LEU A 94 -5.34 17.29 -6.83
CA LEU A 94 -5.16 18.73 -6.57
C LEU A 94 -6.10 19.21 -5.45
N ARG A 95 -7.36 18.75 -5.45
CA ARG A 95 -8.29 19.07 -4.36
C ARG A 95 -7.80 18.54 -3.02
N LEU A 96 -7.27 17.30 -2.97
CA LEU A 96 -6.71 16.71 -1.77
C LEU A 96 -5.54 17.54 -1.23
N ALA A 97 -4.63 17.98 -2.09
CA ALA A 97 -3.52 18.86 -1.71
C ALA A 97 -4.02 20.19 -1.12
N LYS A 98 -5.03 20.81 -1.75
CA LYS A 98 -5.67 22.02 -1.22
C LYS A 98 -6.30 21.79 0.16
N TYR A 99 -7.06 20.71 0.33
CA TYR A 99 -7.67 20.35 1.62
C TYR A 99 -6.62 20.05 2.69
N SER A 100 -5.51 19.43 2.33
CA SER A 100 -4.40 19.20 3.26
C SER A 100 -3.80 20.51 3.77
N GLY A 101 -3.63 21.52 2.87
CA GLY A 101 -3.20 22.86 3.27
C GLY A 101 -4.18 23.57 4.20
N MET A 102 -5.48 23.41 3.97
CA MET A 102 -6.51 23.94 4.88
C MET A 102 -6.49 23.18 6.22
N ARG A 103 -6.35 21.87 6.17
CA ARG A 103 -6.41 21.02 7.38
C ARG A 103 -5.20 21.20 8.29
N VAL A 104 -4.00 21.46 7.76
CA VAL A 104 -2.82 21.71 8.61
C VAL A 104 -3.01 22.93 9.50
N MET A 105 -3.74 23.95 9.03
CA MET A 105 -4.07 25.12 9.85
C MET A 105 -4.99 24.76 11.04
N GLU A 106 -5.91 23.82 10.82
CA GLU A 106 -6.76 23.33 11.90
C GLU A 106 -5.98 22.46 12.91
N LEU A 107 -5.04 21.65 12.41
CA LEU A 107 -4.14 20.88 13.30
C LEU A 107 -3.31 21.80 14.19
N LEU A 108 -2.83 22.93 13.64
CA LEU A 108 -2.11 23.94 14.40
C LEU A 108 -3.00 24.55 15.52
N ARG A 109 -4.24 24.92 15.19
CA ARG A 109 -5.19 25.47 16.17
C ARG A 109 -5.58 24.49 17.26
N GLN A 110 -5.74 23.23 16.89
CA GLN A 110 -6.08 22.11 17.80
C GLN A 110 -4.88 21.54 18.51
N ASN A 111 -3.65 21.95 18.13
CA ASN A 111 -2.39 21.43 18.63
C ASN A 111 -2.25 19.91 18.47
N ILE A 112 -2.81 19.35 17.38
CA ILE A 112 -2.67 17.94 17.05
C ILE A 112 -1.32 17.75 16.37
N ARG A 113 -0.48 16.90 16.91
CA ARG A 113 0.91 16.67 16.51
C ARG A 113 1.11 15.23 16.01
N PRO A 114 2.18 14.93 15.25
CA PRO A 114 2.47 13.58 14.80
C PRO A 114 2.49 12.53 15.92
N LEU A 115 3.04 12.82 17.09
CA LEU A 115 3.10 11.86 18.20
C LEU A 115 1.75 11.62 18.90
N ASP A 116 0.73 12.46 18.66
CA ASP A 116 -0.64 12.19 19.09
C ASP A 116 -1.33 11.16 18.19
N ILE A 117 -0.83 11.00 16.96
CA ILE A 117 -1.36 10.12 15.91
C ILE A 117 -0.56 8.82 15.82
N VAL A 118 0.78 8.94 15.81
CA VAL A 118 1.71 7.81 15.70
C VAL A 118 1.83 7.14 17.07
N THR A 119 0.98 6.15 17.30
CA THR A 119 0.87 5.39 18.55
C THR A 119 1.07 3.90 18.31
N ARG A 120 1.22 3.09 19.33
CA ARG A 120 1.30 1.63 19.20
C ARG A 120 0.12 1.05 18.41
N LYS A 121 -1.09 1.54 18.63
CA LYS A 121 -2.29 1.10 17.91
C LYS A 121 -2.26 1.48 16.43
N SER A 122 -1.83 2.69 16.08
CA SER A 122 -1.72 3.10 14.67
C SER A 122 -0.62 2.34 13.93
N VAL A 123 0.45 1.92 14.64
CA VAL A 123 1.47 0.98 14.14
C VAL A 123 0.84 -0.37 13.78
N GLU A 124 0.10 -0.94 14.69
CA GLU A 124 -0.56 -2.24 14.48
C GLU A 124 -1.57 -2.16 13.33
N ASN A 125 -2.31 -1.06 13.20
CA ASN A 125 -3.16 -0.80 12.04
C ASN A 125 -2.36 -0.76 10.73
N ALA A 126 -1.23 -0.05 10.71
CA ALA A 126 -0.39 0.05 9.53
C ALA A 126 0.12 -1.33 9.08
N ILE A 127 0.64 -2.14 10.02
CA ILE A 127 1.12 -3.49 9.71
C ILE A 127 -0.04 -4.38 9.25
N THR A 128 -1.23 -4.26 9.86
CA THR A 128 -2.42 -5.03 9.44
C THR A 128 -2.83 -4.69 8.00
N VAL A 129 -2.91 -3.41 7.65
CA VAL A 129 -3.24 -2.99 6.28
C VAL A 129 -2.13 -3.37 5.30
N ASP A 130 -0.86 -3.28 5.71
CA ASP A 130 0.31 -3.75 4.94
C ASP A 130 0.15 -5.24 4.53
N MET A 131 -0.24 -6.08 5.48
CA MET A 131 -0.50 -7.52 5.25
C MET A 131 -1.72 -7.75 4.37
N ALA A 132 -2.80 -7.00 4.59
CA ALA A 132 -4.03 -7.15 3.82
C ALA A 132 -3.88 -6.72 2.35
N LEU A 133 -3.09 -5.69 2.08
CA LEU A 133 -2.78 -5.21 0.73
C LEU A 133 -1.70 -6.05 0.03
N GLY A 134 -0.87 -6.77 0.77
CA GLY A 134 0.34 -7.38 0.23
C GLY A 134 1.28 -6.32 -0.34
N CYS A 135 1.68 -5.37 0.48
CA CYS A 135 2.54 -4.25 0.09
C CYS A 135 3.97 -4.68 -0.31
N SER A 136 4.83 -3.70 -0.53
CA SER A 136 6.27 -3.93 -0.80
C SER A 136 6.98 -4.43 0.45
N THR A 137 7.96 -5.33 0.30
CA THR A 137 8.84 -5.75 1.40
C THR A 137 9.61 -4.60 2.06
N ASN A 138 9.75 -3.46 1.38
CA ASN A 138 10.39 -2.26 1.92
C ASN A 138 9.61 -1.61 3.08
N THR A 139 8.31 -1.92 3.24
CA THR A 139 7.53 -1.45 4.39
C THR A 139 8.12 -1.94 5.71
N VAL A 140 8.70 -3.15 5.71
CA VAL A 140 9.37 -3.75 6.88
C VAL A 140 10.68 -3.03 7.24
N LEU A 141 11.20 -2.16 6.39
CA LEU A 141 12.29 -1.24 6.70
C LEU A 141 11.75 0.13 7.13
N HIS A 142 10.76 0.65 6.38
CA HIS A 142 10.30 2.03 6.57
C HIS A 142 9.41 2.19 7.80
N LEU A 143 8.53 1.23 8.10
CA LEU A 143 7.68 1.32 9.28
C LEU A 143 8.51 1.34 10.58
N PRO A 144 9.47 0.42 10.81
CA PRO A 144 10.34 0.50 11.98
C PRO A 144 11.11 1.83 12.08
N ALA A 145 11.57 2.39 10.96
CA ALA A 145 12.25 3.69 10.96
C ALA A 145 11.33 4.83 11.42
N ILE A 146 10.10 4.90 10.88
CA ILE A 146 9.10 5.91 11.26
C ILE A 146 8.72 5.77 12.74
N PHE A 147 8.55 4.55 13.20
CA PHE A 147 8.09 4.30 14.57
C PHE A 147 9.21 4.44 15.58
N GLY A 148 10.47 4.16 15.20
CA GLY A 148 11.65 4.45 16.00
C GLY A 148 11.77 5.94 16.32
N GLU A 149 11.45 6.83 15.35
CA GLU A 149 11.39 8.29 15.58
C GLU A 149 10.28 8.69 16.57
N ALA A 150 9.27 7.85 16.74
CA ALA A 150 8.21 8.00 17.74
C ALA A 150 8.53 7.27 19.07
N ASN A 151 9.75 6.76 19.25
CA ASN A 151 10.19 5.94 20.39
C ASN A 151 9.36 4.65 20.56
N LEU A 152 8.90 4.07 19.45
CA LEU A 152 8.18 2.80 19.43
C LEU A 152 9.10 1.74 18.81
N ASP A 153 9.53 0.80 19.63
CA ASP A 153 10.37 -0.32 19.17
C ASP A 153 9.51 -1.37 18.46
N ILE A 154 9.89 -1.68 17.21
CA ILE A 154 9.18 -2.62 16.32
C ILE A 154 10.19 -3.51 15.63
N ASN A 155 10.04 -4.80 15.82
CA ASN A 155 10.88 -5.83 15.23
C ASN A 155 10.11 -6.74 14.25
N LEU A 156 10.80 -7.68 13.61
CA LEU A 156 10.22 -8.61 12.66
C LEU A 156 9.16 -9.54 13.27
N ASP A 157 9.21 -9.80 14.59
CA ASP A 157 8.27 -10.71 15.25
C ASP A 157 6.85 -10.12 15.27
N ILE A 158 6.72 -8.79 15.34
CA ILE A 158 5.42 -8.12 15.25
C ILE A 158 4.83 -8.27 13.86
N PHE A 159 5.65 -8.12 12.81
CA PHE A 159 5.21 -8.33 11.43
C PHE A 159 4.76 -9.77 11.21
N ASP A 160 5.51 -10.76 11.71
CA ASP A 160 5.13 -12.17 11.62
C ASP A 160 3.82 -12.45 12.36
N ALA A 161 3.69 -11.97 13.59
CA ALA A 161 2.49 -12.17 14.40
C ALA A 161 1.24 -11.55 13.78
N VAL A 162 1.36 -10.36 13.16
CA VAL A 162 0.26 -9.69 12.47
C VAL A 162 -0.05 -10.40 11.16
N SER A 163 0.97 -10.80 10.39
CA SER A 163 0.80 -11.52 9.12
C SER A 163 -0.01 -12.81 9.30
N ARG A 164 0.29 -13.60 10.32
CA ARG A 164 -0.40 -14.88 10.58
C ARG A 164 -1.90 -14.76 10.84
N LYS A 165 -2.39 -13.61 11.29
CA LYS A 165 -3.80 -13.39 11.64
C LYS A 165 -4.55 -12.48 10.68
N THR A 166 -3.85 -11.82 9.76
CA THR A 166 -4.44 -10.84 8.83
C THR A 166 -4.60 -11.47 7.46
N PRO A 167 -5.81 -11.62 6.93
CA PRO A 167 -6.01 -12.16 5.59
C PRO A 167 -5.51 -11.17 4.52
N ASN A 168 -4.98 -11.71 3.41
CA ASN A 168 -4.63 -10.92 2.24
C ASN A 168 -5.89 -10.67 1.41
N LEU A 169 -6.27 -9.40 1.25
CA LEU A 169 -7.51 -8.98 0.61
C LEU A 169 -7.31 -8.41 -0.80
N CYS A 170 -6.07 -8.08 -1.18
CA CYS A 170 -5.79 -7.44 -2.47
C CYS A 170 -4.60 -8.09 -3.18
N HIS A 171 -4.73 -8.30 -4.49
CA HIS A 171 -3.64 -8.70 -5.37
C HIS A 171 -3.42 -7.65 -6.46
N LEU A 172 -2.62 -6.64 -6.14
CA LEU A 172 -2.26 -5.58 -7.07
C LEU A 172 -0.92 -5.91 -7.77
N SER A 173 -0.68 -5.41 -8.98
CA SER A 173 0.63 -5.54 -9.65
C SER A 173 1.76 -5.20 -8.67
N PRO A 174 2.83 -6.00 -8.56
CA PRO A 174 3.19 -7.17 -9.38
C PRO A 174 2.60 -8.50 -8.90
N ALA A 175 1.82 -8.55 -7.81
CA ALA A 175 1.25 -9.80 -7.28
C ALA A 175 0.01 -10.28 -8.06
N GLY A 176 -0.66 -9.38 -8.78
CA GLY A 176 -1.87 -9.66 -9.55
C GLY A 176 -2.09 -8.68 -10.69
N LYS A 177 -3.27 -8.74 -11.29
CA LYS A 177 -3.62 -8.00 -12.51
C LYS A 177 -4.16 -6.58 -12.26
N HIS A 178 -4.46 -6.22 -11.02
CA HIS A 178 -5.06 -4.94 -10.68
C HIS A 178 -3.99 -3.88 -10.37
N TYR A 179 -4.34 -2.63 -10.57
CA TYR A 179 -3.48 -1.47 -10.36
C TYR A 179 -4.01 -0.56 -9.25
N MET A 180 -3.27 0.48 -8.91
CA MET A 180 -3.68 1.44 -7.87
C MET A 180 -4.98 2.17 -8.22
N ILE A 181 -5.23 2.43 -9.50
CA ILE A 181 -6.49 3.02 -9.98
C ILE A 181 -7.69 2.09 -9.74
N ASP A 182 -7.50 0.78 -9.86
CA ASP A 182 -8.56 -0.19 -9.59
C ASP A 182 -8.86 -0.22 -8.09
N LEU A 183 -7.84 -0.14 -7.24
CA LEU A 183 -8.02 -0.03 -5.80
C LEU A 183 -8.78 1.26 -5.41
N ASP A 184 -8.44 2.40 -6.02
CA ASP A 184 -9.16 3.66 -5.81
C ASP A 184 -10.64 3.52 -6.15
N ASN A 185 -10.93 3.01 -7.34
CA ASN A 185 -12.29 2.78 -7.84
C ASN A 185 -13.07 1.73 -7.00
N ALA A 186 -12.38 0.78 -6.40
CA ALA A 186 -12.99 -0.26 -5.54
C ALA A 186 -13.31 0.23 -4.12
N GLY A 187 -12.96 1.49 -3.77
CA GLY A 187 -13.24 2.10 -2.49
C GLY A 187 -11.99 2.51 -1.68
N GLY A 188 -10.80 2.23 -2.22
CA GLY A 188 -9.52 2.68 -1.68
C GLY A 188 -9.19 2.10 -0.31
N ILE A 189 -8.25 2.72 0.36
CA ILE A 189 -7.76 2.28 1.68
C ILE A 189 -8.87 2.28 2.74
N ARG A 190 -9.80 3.23 2.66
CA ARG A 190 -10.93 3.30 3.59
C ARG A 190 -11.82 2.05 3.54
N ALA A 191 -12.07 1.51 2.35
CA ALA A 191 -12.85 0.29 2.18
C ALA A 191 -12.11 -0.93 2.76
N VAL A 192 -10.81 -1.06 2.51
CA VAL A 192 -9.98 -2.11 3.11
C VAL A 192 -9.98 -2.00 4.64
N MET A 193 -9.78 -0.80 5.19
CA MET A 193 -9.78 -0.58 6.63
C MET A 193 -11.16 -0.87 7.25
N ASN A 194 -12.26 -0.50 6.59
CA ASN A 194 -13.59 -0.80 7.09
C ASN A 194 -13.87 -2.31 7.12
N GLU A 195 -13.43 -3.02 6.11
CA GLU A 195 -13.53 -4.49 6.08
C GLU A 195 -12.72 -5.14 7.21
N LEU A 196 -11.49 -4.68 7.45
CA LEU A 196 -10.66 -5.15 8.55
C LEU A 196 -11.26 -4.77 9.93
N ALA A 197 -11.87 -3.59 10.05
CA ALA A 197 -12.56 -3.17 11.27
C ALA A 197 -13.78 -4.04 11.58
N ARG A 198 -14.53 -4.45 10.54
CA ARG A 198 -15.65 -5.40 10.68
C ARG A 198 -15.20 -6.74 11.28
N GLY A 199 -13.99 -7.17 10.96
CA GLY A 199 -13.37 -8.37 11.54
C GLY A 199 -12.67 -8.14 12.88
N GLY A 200 -12.69 -6.93 13.44
CA GLY A 200 -11.99 -6.61 14.68
C GLY A 200 -10.46 -6.65 14.58
N LEU A 201 -9.91 -6.50 13.36
CA LEU A 201 -8.48 -6.63 13.08
C LEU A 201 -7.71 -5.32 13.22
N ILE A 202 -8.38 -4.17 13.28
CA ILE A 202 -7.77 -2.85 13.46
C ILE A 202 -8.38 -2.07 14.61
N HIS A 203 -7.60 -1.14 15.16
CA HIS A 203 -8.02 -0.21 16.20
C HIS A 203 -8.72 0.98 15.55
N THR A 204 -10.00 1.18 15.85
CA THR A 204 -10.82 2.24 15.27
C THR A 204 -10.77 3.54 16.05
N ASP A 205 -10.23 3.54 17.27
CA ASP A 205 -10.14 4.67 18.18
C ASP A 205 -8.89 5.57 17.96
N CYS A 206 -8.01 5.23 17.03
CA CYS A 206 -6.81 6.01 16.72
C CYS A 206 -7.18 7.38 16.12
N LEU A 207 -6.57 8.46 16.64
CA LEU A 207 -6.69 9.81 16.12
C LEU A 207 -6.00 9.93 14.76
N THR A 208 -6.50 10.79 13.88
CA THR A 208 -5.91 11.06 12.56
C THR A 208 -5.81 12.57 12.30
N VAL A 209 -5.09 12.94 11.24
CA VAL A 209 -5.00 14.34 10.79
C VAL A 209 -6.35 14.97 10.40
N THR A 210 -7.42 14.18 10.23
CA THR A 210 -8.76 14.72 10.02
C THR A 210 -9.34 15.34 11.32
N GLY A 211 -8.70 15.13 12.46
CA GLY A 211 -9.22 15.46 13.79
C GLY A 211 -10.32 14.51 14.29
N LYS A 212 -10.54 13.43 13.53
CA LYS A 212 -11.48 12.35 13.83
C LYS A 212 -10.72 11.05 14.04
N THR A 213 -11.39 10.08 14.62
CA THR A 213 -10.83 8.73 14.74
C THR A 213 -10.84 7.99 13.40
N VAL A 214 -10.06 6.90 13.34
CA VAL A 214 -10.09 5.95 12.22
C VAL A 214 -11.52 5.47 11.97
N GLY A 215 -12.23 5.04 13.01
CA GLY A 215 -13.60 4.54 12.89
C GLY A 215 -14.56 5.57 12.28
N GLU A 216 -14.48 6.83 12.69
CA GLU A 216 -15.29 7.90 12.11
C GLU A 216 -14.99 8.17 10.63
N ASN A 217 -13.72 7.98 10.23
CA ASN A 217 -13.30 8.20 8.84
C ASN A 217 -13.73 7.07 7.90
N ILE A 218 -13.86 5.84 8.40
CA ILE A 218 -14.11 4.65 7.56
C ILE A 218 -15.56 4.15 7.61
N LYS A 219 -16.38 4.57 8.57
CA LYS A 219 -17.72 4.02 8.86
C LYS A 219 -18.66 3.90 7.65
N ASP A 220 -18.56 4.82 6.70
CA ASP A 220 -19.40 4.86 5.50
C ASP A 220 -18.70 4.29 4.27
N ALA A 221 -17.45 3.82 4.41
CA ALA A 221 -16.70 3.24 3.30
C ALA A 221 -17.21 1.83 2.98
N LYS A 222 -17.27 1.51 1.69
CA LYS A 222 -17.75 0.21 1.18
C LYS A 222 -16.80 -0.32 0.12
N ILE A 223 -16.71 -1.63 0.05
CA ILE A 223 -16.11 -2.31 -1.10
C ILE A 223 -17.06 -2.13 -2.28
N LEU A 224 -16.61 -1.48 -3.34
CA LEU A 224 -17.40 -1.23 -4.56
C LEU A 224 -17.13 -2.29 -5.64
N ASN A 225 -16.00 -3.00 -5.52
CA ASN A 225 -15.64 -4.08 -6.44
C ASN A 225 -14.90 -5.19 -5.66
N THR A 226 -15.55 -6.33 -5.52
CA THR A 226 -15.05 -7.50 -4.81
C THR A 226 -14.00 -8.31 -5.59
N ASP A 227 -13.79 -8.03 -6.87
CA ASP A 227 -12.70 -8.64 -7.65
C ASP A 227 -11.34 -7.97 -7.32
N VAL A 228 -11.36 -6.73 -6.80
CA VAL A 228 -10.18 -5.94 -6.46
C VAL A 228 -9.88 -5.98 -4.96
N ILE A 229 -10.93 -5.76 -4.14
CA ILE A 229 -10.85 -5.87 -2.68
C ILE A 229 -11.74 -7.04 -2.26
N HIS A 230 -11.13 -8.15 -1.91
CA HIS A 230 -11.83 -9.32 -1.40
C HIS A 230 -12.35 -9.07 0.03
N THR A 231 -13.41 -9.80 0.41
CA THR A 231 -13.95 -9.76 1.76
C THR A 231 -13.22 -10.72 2.70
N LEU A 232 -13.41 -10.54 3.99
CA LEU A 232 -12.86 -11.45 5.03
C LEU A 232 -13.36 -12.88 4.89
N GLU A 233 -14.56 -13.07 4.31
CA GLU A 233 -15.12 -14.40 4.04
C GLU A 233 -14.45 -15.11 2.87
N ASN A 234 -13.94 -14.36 1.90
CA ASN A 234 -13.31 -14.90 0.69
C ASN A 234 -11.98 -14.19 0.36
N PRO A 235 -10.97 -14.23 1.22
CA PRO A 235 -9.68 -13.59 0.98
C PRO A 235 -8.86 -14.37 -0.05
N TYR A 236 -7.86 -13.73 -0.66
CA TYR A 236 -6.84 -14.42 -1.48
C TYR A 236 -6.02 -15.43 -0.66
N SER A 237 -5.70 -15.08 0.59
CA SER A 237 -5.06 -15.97 1.55
C SER A 237 -5.58 -15.64 2.96
N ARG A 238 -5.62 -16.65 3.84
CA ARG A 238 -6.02 -16.47 5.24
C ARG A 238 -4.93 -15.81 6.10
N ASP A 239 -3.73 -15.73 5.59
CA ASP A 239 -2.59 -15.02 6.16
C ASP A 239 -2.12 -13.87 5.23
N GLY A 240 -1.23 -13.03 5.73
CA GLY A 240 -0.81 -11.80 5.08
C GLY A 240 -0.04 -11.98 3.77
N GLY A 241 -0.09 -10.96 2.93
CA GLY A 241 0.63 -10.92 1.66
C GLY A 241 2.16 -10.76 1.81
N ILE A 242 2.67 -10.50 3.02
CA ILE A 242 4.09 -10.47 3.37
C ILE A 242 4.34 -11.50 4.46
N SER A 243 5.42 -12.28 4.35
CA SER A 243 5.82 -13.27 5.34
C SER A 243 7.25 -13.04 5.81
N ILE A 244 7.49 -13.34 7.09
CA ILE A 244 8.82 -13.36 7.70
C ILE A 244 9.33 -14.79 7.70
N LEU A 245 10.49 -15.00 7.09
CA LEU A 245 11.14 -16.30 7.00
C LEU A 245 12.27 -16.37 8.02
N ARG A 246 12.48 -17.55 8.59
CA ARG A 246 13.59 -17.84 9.49
C ARG A 246 14.19 -19.19 9.15
N GLY A 247 15.50 -19.32 9.25
CA GLY A 247 16.22 -20.56 8.98
C GLY A 247 17.72 -20.36 9.06
N ASN A 248 18.47 -21.43 8.77
CA ASN A 248 19.93 -21.42 8.79
C ASN A 248 20.56 -20.43 7.78
N ILE A 249 19.89 -20.15 6.65
CA ILE A 249 20.33 -19.16 5.66
C ILE A 249 20.05 -17.74 6.13
N ALA A 250 18.95 -17.52 6.87
CA ALA A 250 18.53 -16.23 7.38
C ALA A 250 18.18 -16.31 8.88
N PRO A 251 19.14 -16.51 9.77
CA PRO A 251 18.87 -16.73 11.20
C PRO A 251 18.27 -15.48 11.88
N LYS A 252 18.58 -14.29 11.38
CA LYS A 252 17.98 -13.03 11.84
C LYS A 252 16.63 -12.71 11.19
N GLY A 253 16.20 -13.50 10.23
CA GLY A 253 14.98 -13.33 9.46
C GLY A 253 15.23 -12.77 8.06
N ALA A 254 14.30 -13.08 7.17
CA ALA A 254 14.16 -12.52 5.83
C ALA A 254 12.71 -12.18 5.57
N VAL A 255 12.46 -11.32 4.59
CA VAL A 255 11.11 -10.87 4.23
C VAL A 255 10.80 -11.29 2.80
N VAL A 256 9.62 -11.85 2.59
CA VAL A 256 9.14 -12.20 1.26
C VAL A 256 7.74 -11.62 1.03
N LYS A 257 7.52 -11.07 -0.17
CA LYS A 257 6.18 -10.73 -0.66
C LYS A 257 5.50 -12.03 -1.08
N LYS A 258 4.90 -12.72 -0.12
CA LYS A 258 4.23 -14.02 -0.33
C LYS A 258 3.15 -13.94 -1.39
N ALA A 259 2.40 -12.83 -1.43
CA ALA A 259 1.35 -12.60 -2.41
C ALA A 259 1.83 -12.63 -3.88
N ALA A 260 3.15 -12.46 -4.13
CA ALA A 260 3.74 -12.49 -5.47
C ALA A 260 4.59 -13.75 -5.72
N VAL A 261 4.60 -14.72 -4.81
CA VAL A 261 5.34 -15.98 -5.00
C VAL A 261 4.47 -16.97 -5.75
N ALA A 262 4.97 -17.50 -6.85
CA ALA A 262 4.29 -18.55 -7.59
C ALA A 262 4.14 -19.82 -6.71
N PRO A 263 2.99 -20.51 -6.74
CA PRO A 263 2.71 -21.65 -5.85
C PRO A 263 3.80 -22.74 -5.89
N GLU A 264 4.37 -23.00 -7.05
CA GLU A 264 5.44 -23.98 -7.26
C GLU A 264 6.79 -23.58 -6.63
N MET A 265 6.92 -22.32 -6.21
CA MET A 265 8.12 -21.79 -5.54
C MET A 265 8.00 -21.74 -4.02
N LEU A 266 6.83 -22.07 -3.46
CA LEU A 266 6.61 -22.08 -2.01
C LEU A 266 7.33 -23.23 -1.30
N CYS A 267 7.49 -24.36 -1.99
CA CYS A 267 8.30 -25.50 -1.54
C CYS A 267 9.16 -25.97 -2.70
N ARG A 268 10.45 -26.19 -2.45
CA ARG A 268 11.36 -26.77 -3.43
C ARG A 268 12.34 -27.68 -2.71
N ASP A 269 12.50 -28.89 -3.24
CA ASP A 269 13.50 -29.86 -2.80
C ASP A 269 14.89 -29.50 -3.35
#